data_7182615ddbc2aee8061afacd73b84295
#
_entry.id   7182615ddbc2aee8061afacd73b84295
#
_cell.length_a   1.000
_cell.length_b   1.000
_cell.length_c   1.000
_cell.angle_alpha   90.00
_cell.angle_beta   90.00
_cell.angle_gamma   90.00
#
_symmetry.space_group_name_H-M   'P 1'
#
loop_
_entity.id
_entity.type
_entity.pdbx_description
1 polymer ?
#
loop_
_entity_poly.entity_id
_entity_poly.type
_entity_poly.pdbx_seq_one_letter_code
_entity_poly.pdbx_strand_id
1 'polypeptide(L)'
;MTRGEDVEAPKVIFGRLLNDLCTAMTEDKGEPEENLDGFLQYFVRLVNRSGLEIGITLNVSGLTISGQLISSKSYFEGLIQEMSSANTDNQVKLAFQEAFRKIGGIYSQMDDEDNENQTFPTYIHLRNAKMLLASGQIIRTKRGVLWRGRLSEVDGFCLGAMD
;
A
#
# COMPACT_ATOMS: atom_id res chain seq x y z
N MET A 1 30.18 7.71 -23.72
CA MET A 1 29.34 8.82 -23.15
C MET A 1 28.09 8.21 -22.57
N THR A 2 28.15 7.85 -21.31
CA THR A 2 27.01 7.35 -20.53
C THR A 2 26.24 8.54 -19.99
N ARG A 3 24.97 8.70 -20.40
CA ARG A 3 24.06 9.65 -19.79
C ARG A 3 23.85 9.22 -18.33
N GLY A 4 24.29 10.06 -17.39
CA GLY A 4 23.90 9.93 -16.00
C GLY A 4 22.40 10.19 -15.90
N GLU A 5 21.67 9.22 -15.41
CA GLU A 5 20.30 9.41 -14.93
C GLU A 5 20.42 10.29 -13.68
N ASP A 6 19.97 11.53 -13.79
CA ASP A 6 19.80 12.42 -12.66
C ASP A 6 18.68 11.86 -11.77
N VAL A 7 19.07 11.05 -10.79
CA VAL A 7 18.14 10.60 -9.74
C VAL A 7 17.81 11.82 -8.89
N GLU A 8 16.65 12.39 -9.10
CA GLU A 8 16.14 13.55 -8.36
C GLU A 8 16.14 13.25 -6.85
N ALA A 9 16.65 14.20 -6.05
CA ALA A 9 16.82 13.99 -4.61
C ALA A 9 15.45 13.69 -3.92
N PRO A 10 15.39 12.76 -2.98
CA PRO A 10 14.14 12.34 -2.32
C PRO A 10 13.29 13.47 -1.74
N LYS A 11 13.93 14.56 -1.28
CA LYS A 11 13.24 15.76 -0.76
C LYS A 11 12.46 16.53 -1.83
N VAL A 12 12.94 16.54 -3.07
CA VAL A 12 12.30 17.26 -4.18
C VAL A 12 11.06 16.48 -4.64
N ILE A 13 11.19 15.15 -4.73
CA ILE A 13 10.08 14.24 -5.03
C ILE A 13 8.98 14.38 -3.97
N PHE A 14 9.35 14.38 -2.70
CA PHE A 14 8.41 14.53 -1.58
C PHE A 14 7.71 15.90 -1.58
N GLY A 15 8.42 16.97 -1.89
CA GLY A 15 7.86 18.33 -2.00
C GLY A 15 6.85 18.45 -3.13
N ARG A 16 7.13 17.88 -4.30
CA ARG A 16 6.17 17.81 -5.42
C ARG A 16 4.92 17.00 -5.06
N LEU A 17 5.11 15.81 -4.52
CA LEU A 17 4.00 14.92 -4.11
C LEU A 17 3.09 15.57 -3.07
N LEU A 18 3.64 16.31 -2.10
CA LEU A 18 2.84 17.08 -1.13
C LEU A 18 2.09 18.23 -1.80
N ASN A 19 2.71 18.93 -2.74
CA ASN A 19 2.06 20.01 -3.46
C ASN A 19 0.94 19.47 -4.35
N ASP A 20 1.16 18.36 -5.05
CA ASP A 20 0.16 17.67 -5.86
C ASP A 20 -0.99 17.15 -5.00
N LEU A 21 -0.69 16.65 -3.79
CA LEU A 21 -1.69 16.26 -2.80
C LEU A 21 -2.58 17.46 -2.41
N CYS A 22 -1.98 18.60 -2.06
CA CYS A 22 -2.73 19.80 -1.71
C CYS A 22 -3.58 20.30 -2.87
N THR A 23 -3.04 20.32 -4.09
CA THR A 23 -3.74 20.76 -5.29
C THR A 23 -4.91 19.81 -5.62
N ALA A 24 -4.68 18.51 -5.56
CA ALA A 24 -5.71 17.52 -5.86
C ALA A 24 -6.86 17.53 -4.82
N MET A 25 -6.57 17.82 -3.56
CA MET A 25 -7.60 17.98 -2.51
C MET A 25 -8.42 19.27 -2.69
N THR A 26 -7.89 20.28 -3.40
CA THR A 26 -8.59 21.55 -3.65
C THR A 26 -9.29 21.59 -5.01
N GLU A 27 -8.89 20.75 -5.96
CA GLU A 27 -9.45 20.65 -7.32
C GLU A 27 -10.34 19.40 -7.49
N ASP A 28 -11.15 19.07 -6.51
CA ASP A 28 -12.08 17.94 -6.57
C ASP A 28 -13.01 18.04 -7.80
N LYS A 29 -12.64 17.36 -8.88
CA LYS A 29 -13.41 17.26 -10.14
C LYS A 29 -13.95 15.86 -10.41
N GLY A 30 -13.94 14.97 -9.44
CA GLY A 30 -14.60 13.67 -9.47
C GLY A 30 -15.61 13.57 -8.36
N GLU A 31 -16.85 13.12 -8.65
CA GLU A 31 -17.75 12.70 -7.59
C GLU A 31 -17.02 11.61 -6.77
N PRO A 32 -16.83 11.78 -5.45
CA PRO A 32 -16.20 10.75 -4.63
C PRO A 32 -17.09 9.51 -4.75
N GLU A 33 -16.51 8.35 -5.02
CA GLU A 33 -17.21 7.09 -4.78
C GLU A 33 -17.72 7.14 -3.34
N GLU A 34 -19.03 7.01 -3.15
CA GLU A 34 -19.79 7.38 -1.93
C GLU A 34 -19.26 6.84 -0.60
N ASN A 35 -18.19 6.03 -0.57
CA ASN A 35 -17.62 5.40 0.61
C ASN A 35 -16.09 5.39 0.68
N LEU A 36 -15.39 6.30 -0.02
CA LEU A 36 -13.93 6.36 -0.01
C LEU A 36 -13.44 7.63 0.69
N ASP A 37 -12.60 7.47 1.71
CA ASP A 37 -11.85 8.60 2.27
C ASP A 37 -10.78 9.04 1.26
N GLY A 38 -11.03 10.17 0.58
CA GLY A 38 -10.13 10.72 -0.44
C GLY A 38 -8.75 11.04 0.12
N PHE A 39 -8.64 11.47 1.38
CA PHE A 39 -7.35 11.73 2.02
C PHE A 39 -6.54 10.44 2.18
N LEU A 40 -7.16 9.35 2.68
CA LEU A 40 -6.51 8.06 2.80
C LEU A 40 -6.09 7.52 1.43
N GLN A 41 -6.94 7.69 0.41
CA GLN A 41 -6.65 7.26 -0.95
C GLN A 41 -5.42 7.97 -1.55
N TYR A 42 -5.33 9.30 -1.37
CA TYR A 42 -4.15 10.08 -1.77
C TYR A 42 -2.91 9.66 -1.00
N PHE A 43 -3.05 9.37 0.29
CA PHE A 43 -1.96 8.94 1.13
C PHE A 43 -1.40 7.57 0.69
N VAL A 44 -2.26 6.62 0.36
CA VAL A 44 -1.85 5.33 -0.22
C VAL A 44 -1.16 5.52 -1.57
N ARG A 45 -1.67 6.41 -2.42
CA ARG A 45 -1.03 6.74 -3.70
C ARG A 45 0.37 7.32 -3.50
N LEU A 46 0.56 8.21 -2.52
CA LEU A 46 1.87 8.74 -2.17
C LEU A 46 2.86 7.62 -1.81
N VAL A 47 2.44 6.69 -0.96
CA VAL A 47 3.26 5.53 -0.54
C VAL A 47 3.58 4.63 -1.74
N ASN A 48 2.61 4.36 -2.60
CA ASN A 48 2.82 3.56 -3.81
C ASN A 48 3.90 4.15 -4.72
N ARG A 49 3.90 5.46 -4.92
CA ARG A 49 4.85 6.17 -5.79
C ARG A 49 6.21 6.36 -5.16
N SER A 50 6.26 6.72 -3.88
CA SER A 50 7.51 7.04 -3.19
C SER A 50 8.24 5.81 -2.66
N GLY A 51 7.55 4.68 -2.47
CA GLY A 51 8.09 3.50 -1.79
C GLY A 51 8.35 3.71 -0.29
N LEU A 52 7.85 4.81 0.29
CA LEU A 52 7.94 5.06 1.73
C LEU A 52 7.15 3.99 2.52
N GLU A 53 7.62 3.70 3.72
CA GLU A 53 6.90 2.87 4.68
C GLU A 53 6.48 3.72 5.87
N ILE A 54 5.19 3.73 6.21
CA ILE A 54 4.64 4.62 7.25
C ILE A 54 3.77 3.79 8.20
N GLY A 55 4.01 3.94 9.51
CA GLY A 55 3.14 3.33 10.52
C GLY A 55 1.71 3.87 10.41
N ILE A 56 0.74 2.98 10.37
CA ILE A 56 -0.70 3.30 10.31
C ILE A 56 -1.51 2.31 11.13
N THR A 57 -2.59 2.81 11.69
CA THR A 57 -3.60 2.00 12.37
C THR A 57 -4.96 2.29 11.75
N LEU A 58 -5.64 1.24 11.34
CA LEU A 58 -6.93 1.27 10.64
C LEU A 58 -8.03 0.69 11.54
N ASN A 59 -9.24 1.21 11.39
CA ASN A 59 -10.46 0.57 11.87
C ASN A 59 -11.22 0.02 10.66
N VAL A 60 -11.51 -1.27 10.67
CA VAL A 60 -12.19 -1.97 9.57
C VAL A 60 -13.27 -2.85 10.20
N SER A 61 -14.54 -2.45 10.06
CA SER A 61 -15.70 -3.20 10.60
C SER A 61 -15.55 -3.58 12.09
N GLY A 62 -15.04 -2.65 12.90
CA GLY A 62 -14.83 -2.87 14.33
C GLY A 62 -13.57 -3.65 14.71
N LEU A 63 -12.76 -4.04 13.73
CA LEU A 63 -11.45 -4.64 13.92
C LEU A 63 -10.38 -3.55 13.80
N THR A 64 -9.47 -3.46 14.74
CA THR A 64 -8.31 -2.58 14.65
C THR A 64 -7.15 -3.33 13.99
N ILE A 65 -6.61 -2.77 12.90
CA ILE A 65 -5.49 -3.34 12.15
C ILE A 65 -4.36 -2.33 12.17
N SER A 66 -3.22 -2.70 12.72
CA SER A 66 -2.06 -1.83 12.85
C SER A 66 -0.83 -2.43 12.20
N GLY A 67 -0.07 -1.64 11.45
CA GLY A 67 1.13 -2.11 10.75
C GLY A 67 1.84 -0.99 9.99
N GLN A 68 2.74 -1.38 9.10
CA GLN A 68 3.45 -0.46 8.22
C GLN A 68 2.72 -0.42 6.87
N LEU A 69 2.21 0.74 6.48
CA LEU A 69 1.70 0.99 5.15
C LEU A 69 2.84 0.89 4.15
N ILE A 70 2.68 0.04 3.16
CA ILE A 70 3.67 -0.24 2.11
C ILE A 70 3.05 -0.11 0.73
N SER A 71 3.89 0.05 -0.29
CA SER A 71 3.43 0.08 -1.68
C SER A 71 2.88 -1.29 -2.13
N SER A 72 2.00 -1.26 -3.14
CA SER A 72 1.51 -2.47 -3.82
C SER A 72 2.67 -3.34 -4.31
N LYS A 73 3.71 -2.73 -4.88
CA LYS A 73 4.93 -3.41 -5.32
C LYS A 73 5.59 -4.18 -4.17
N SER A 74 5.86 -3.50 -3.06
CA SER A 74 6.49 -4.12 -1.86
C SER A 74 5.63 -5.25 -1.28
N TYR A 75 4.31 -5.13 -1.36
CA TYR A 75 3.39 -6.18 -0.92
C TYR A 75 3.54 -7.45 -1.76
N PHE A 76 3.50 -7.35 -3.10
CA PHE A 76 3.64 -8.52 -3.98
C PHE A 76 5.04 -9.13 -3.93
N GLU A 77 6.08 -8.32 -3.80
CA GLU A 77 7.45 -8.80 -3.53
C GLU A 77 7.53 -9.60 -2.22
N GLY A 78 6.87 -9.12 -1.17
CA GLY A 78 6.75 -9.84 0.10
C GLY A 78 6.04 -11.18 -0.03
N LEU A 79 4.94 -11.26 -0.78
CA LEU A 79 4.24 -12.53 -1.06
C LEU A 79 5.14 -13.53 -1.81
N ILE A 80 5.92 -13.06 -2.79
CA ILE A 80 6.89 -13.90 -3.51
C ILE A 80 7.93 -14.47 -2.52
N GLN A 81 8.39 -13.65 -1.59
CA GLN A 81 9.38 -14.05 -0.59
C GLN A 81 8.78 -15.06 0.42
N GLU A 82 7.56 -14.83 0.89
CA GLU A 82 6.84 -15.78 1.75
C GLU A 82 6.65 -17.12 1.06
N MET A 83 6.27 -17.10 -0.23
CA MET A 83 6.11 -18.32 -1.02
C MET A 83 7.41 -19.08 -1.21
N SER A 84 8.56 -18.40 -1.31
CA SER A 84 9.88 -19.04 -1.39
C SER A 84 10.18 -19.89 -0.15
N SER A 85 9.72 -19.44 1.00
CA SER A 85 9.93 -20.08 2.30
C SER A 85 8.85 -21.12 2.66
N ALA A 86 7.78 -21.21 1.86
CA ALA A 86 6.68 -22.12 2.13
C ALA A 86 7.11 -23.59 2.02
N ASN A 87 6.57 -24.44 2.87
CA ASN A 87 6.79 -25.88 2.81
C ASN A 87 5.77 -26.54 1.86
N THR A 88 6.01 -26.39 0.55
CA THR A 88 5.16 -26.94 -0.50
C THR A 88 5.99 -27.34 -1.72
N ASP A 89 5.36 -27.98 -2.71
CA ASP A 89 6.01 -28.42 -3.95
C ASP A 89 6.63 -27.25 -4.72
N ASN A 90 7.80 -27.48 -5.33
CA ASN A 90 8.54 -26.45 -6.03
C ASN A 90 7.82 -25.91 -7.27
N GLN A 91 7.05 -26.76 -7.98
CA GLN A 91 6.28 -26.30 -9.14
C GLN A 91 5.14 -25.36 -8.72
N VAL A 92 4.50 -25.69 -7.58
CA VAL A 92 3.47 -24.84 -6.97
C VAL A 92 4.06 -23.49 -6.54
N LYS A 93 5.24 -23.50 -5.88
CA LYS A 93 5.94 -22.25 -5.52
C LYS A 93 6.18 -21.36 -6.73
N LEU A 94 6.76 -21.92 -7.78
CA LEU A 94 7.09 -21.19 -9.00
C LEU A 94 5.84 -20.60 -9.67
N ALA A 95 4.76 -21.36 -9.73
CA ALA A 95 3.50 -20.90 -10.31
C ALA A 95 2.91 -19.71 -9.54
N PHE A 96 2.89 -19.77 -8.20
CA PHE A 96 2.42 -18.65 -7.37
C PHE A 96 3.33 -17.43 -7.46
N GLN A 97 4.66 -17.63 -7.44
CA GLN A 97 5.61 -16.53 -7.58
C GLN A 97 5.46 -15.81 -8.93
N GLU A 98 5.26 -16.56 -10.02
CA GLU A 98 5.01 -15.99 -11.33
C GLU A 98 3.69 -15.21 -11.38
N ALA A 99 2.62 -15.76 -10.80
CA ALA A 99 1.34 -15.07 -10.68
C ALA A 99 1.46 -13.76 -9.90
N PHE A 100 2.11 -13.79 -8.73
CA PHE A 100 2.32 -12.58 -7.92
C PHE A 100 3.18 -11.53 -8.64
N ARG A 101 4.20 -11.96 -9.39
CA ARG A 101 5.04 -11.06 -10.20
C ARG A 101 4.23 -10.38 -11.30
N LYS A 102 3.37 -11.12 -12.01
CA LYS A 102 2.49 -10.56 -13.04
C LYS A 102 1.50 -9.57 -12.46
N ILE A 103 0.83 -9.93 -11.37
CA ILE A 103 -0.14 -9.06 -10.70
C ILE A 103 0.56 -7.80 -10.15
N GLY A 104 1.70 -7.96 -9.48
CA GLY A 104 2.48 -6.84 -8.96
C GLY A 104 2.94 -5.88 -10.06
N GLY A 105 3.30 -6.41 -11.25
CA GLY A 105 3.63 -5.60 -12.42
C GLY A 105 2.47 -4.75 -12.92
N ILE A 106 1.24 -5.28 -12.91
CA ILE A 106 0.03 -4.53 -13.28
C ILE A 106 -0.19 -3.36 -12.32
N TYR A 107 -0.09 -3.60 -11.01
CA TYR A 107 -0.26 -2.54 -10.00
C TYR A 107 0.84 -1.48 -10.11
N SER A 108 2.10 -1.88 -10.38
CA SER A 108 3.18 -0.92 -10.56
C SER A 108 2.96 -0.01 -11.77
N GLN A 109 2.40 -0.52 -12.87
CA GLN A 109 2.06 0.28 -14.06
C GLN A 109 0.89 1.25 -13.81
N MET A 110 -0.06 0.88 -12.94
CA MET A 110 -1.17 1.77 -12.55
C MET A 110 -0.70 2.92 -11.67
N ASP A 111 0.37 2.72 -10.90
CA ASP A 111 0.95 3.71 -10.01
C ASP A 111 1.95 4.66 -10.70
N ASP A 112 2.32 4.41 -11.98
CA ASP A 112 3.25 5.23 -12.75
C ASP A 112 2.69 6.63 -13.06
N GLU A 113 3.55 7.65 -12.94
CA GLU A 113 3.19 9.07 -13.14
C GLU A 113 2.79 9.41 -14.57
N ASP A 114 3.36 8.69 -15.55
CA ASP A 114 3.14 8.93 -16.98
C ASP A 114 1.83 8.32 -17.51
N ASN A 115 1.05 7.67 -16.66
CA ASN A 115 -0.21 7.08 -17.08
C ASN A 115 -1.31 8.15 -17.13
N GLU A 116 -1.70 8.56 -18.34
CA GLU A 116 -2.79 9.54 -18.58
C GLU A 116 -4.14 9.11 -17.96
N ASN A 117 -4.35 7.80 -17.76
CA ASN A 117 -5.47 7.22 -17.05
C ASN A 117 -5.12 7.01 -15.57
N GLN A 118 -4.97 8.09 -14.82
CA GLN A 118 -4.67 8.04 -13.38
C GLN A 118 -5.79 7.33 -12.61
N THR A 119 -5.64 6.03 -12.42
CA THR A 119 -6.52 5.24 -11.55
C THR A 119 -6.06 5.41 -10.10
N PHE A 120 -6.99 5.84 -9.24
CA PHE A 120 -6.74 5.90 -7.82
C PHE A 120 -6.66 4.50 -7.20
N PRO A 121 -5.80 4.27 -6.20
CA PRO A 121 -5.73 2.99 -5.51
C PRO A 121 -7.06 2.67 -4.82
N THR A 122 -7.51 1.44 -4.96
CA THR A 122 -8.71 0.90 -4.29
C THR A 122 -8.37 -0.03 -3.15
N TYR A 123 -7.09 -0.40 -3.02
CA TYR A 123 -6.57 -1.28 -1.98
C TYR A 123 -5.44 -0.62 -1.20
N ILE A 124 -5.37 -0.98 0.09
CA ILE A 124 -4.31 -0.62 1.01
C ILE A 124 -3.54 -1.87 1.42
N HIS A 125 -2.23 -1.76 1.56
CA HIS A 125 -1.33 -2.87 1.86
C HIS A 125 -0.50 -2.58 3.10
N LEU A 126 -0.48 -3.52 4.04
CA LEU A 126 0.33 -3.40 5.24
C LEU A 126 1.33 -4.55 5.35
N ARG A 127 2.51 -4.22 5.89
CA ARG A 127 3.50 -5.18 6.39
C ARG A 127 3.46 -5.19 7.91
N ASN A 128 3.82 -6.33 8.50
CA ASN A 128 3.81 -6.53 9.94
C ASN A 128 2.46 -6.21 10.59
N ALA A 129 1.37 -6.45 9.86
CA ALA A 129 0.05 -6.14 10.35
C ALA A 129 -0.32 -7.02 11.55
N LYS A 130 -0.79 -6.37 12.60
CA LYS A 130 -1.37 -6.97 13.81
C LYS A 130 -2.86 -6.64 13.83
N MET A 131 -3.69 -7.59 14.20
CA MET A 131 -5.13 -7.41 14.31
C MET A 131 -5.54 -7.47 15.77
N LEU A 132 -6.23 -6.45 16.24
CA LEU A 132 -6.73 -6.33 17.62
C LEU A 132 -8.24 -6.35 17.62
N LEU A 133 -8.82 -7.20 18.47
CA LEU A 133 -10.24 -7.19 18.78
C LEU A 133 -10.57 -6.02 19.71
N ALA A 134 -11.82 -5.61 19.74
CA ALA A 134 -12.33 -4.62 20.69
C ALA A 134 -12.07 -5.00 22.15
N SER A 135 -11.89 -6.28 22.46
CA SER A 135 -11.48 -6.79 23.77
C SER A 135 -10.01 -6.52 24.12
N GLY A 136 -9.21 -5.95 23.20
CA GLY A 136 -7.77 -5.78 23.35
C GLY A 136 -6.96 -7.06 23.06
N GLN A 137 -7.61 -8.14 22.67
CA GLN A 137 -6.93 -9.39 22.32
C GLN A 137 -6.32 -9.29 20.92
N ILE A 138 -5.02 -9.58 20.79
CA ILE A 138 -4.33 -9.67 19.50
C ILE A 138 -4.66 -11.00 18.85
N ILE A 139 -5.26 -10.96 17.64
CA ILE A 139 -5.66 -12.18 16.92
C ILE A 139 -4.45 -12.91 16.35
N ARG A 140 -3.34 -12.23 16.08
CA ARG A 140 -2.16 -12.86 15.46
C ARG A 140 -0.83 -12.18 15.74
N THR A 141 0.01 -12.99 15.94
CA THR A 141 1.36 -13.55 15.84
C THR A 141 2.47 -12.56 16.14
N LYS A 142 3.49 -13.07 16.81
CA LYS A 142 4.72 -12.35 17.19
C LYS A 142 5.43 -11.62 16.04
N ARG A 143 5.10 -11.90 14.77
CA ARG A 143 5.77 -11.32 13.60
C ARG A 143 4.91 -10.44 12.70
N GLY A 144 3.59 -10.35 12.96
CA GLY A 144 2.67 -9.69 12.02
C GLY A 144 2.56 -10.45 10.68
N VAL A 145 1.71 -9.97 9.80
CA VAL A 145 1.46 -10.57 8.49
C VAL A 145 1.47 -9.49 7.40
N LEU A 146 1.61 -9.92 6.15
CA LEU A 146 1.23 -9.10 5.01
C LEU A 146 -0.29 -9.06 4.95
N TRP A 147 -0.87 -7.88 4.95
CA TRP A 147 -2.31 -7.68 4.93
C TRP A 147 -2.72 -6.78 3.78
N ARG A 148 -3.85 -7.11 3.16
CA ARG A 148 -4.47 -6.32 2.09
C ARG A 148 -5.95 -6.14 2.37
N GLY A 149 -6.43 -4.91 2.27
CA GLY A 149 -7.84 -4.56 2.40
C GLY A 149 -8.31 -3.59 1.34
N ARG A 150 -9.64 -3.49 1.18
CA ARG A 150 -10.24 -2.44 0.35
C ARG A 150 -10.23 -1.12 1.10
N LEU A 151 -9.93 -0.03 0.43
CA LEU A 151 -10.03 1.30 1.03
C LEU A 151 -11.47 1.65 1.40
N SER A 152 -12.45 1.19 0.64
CA SER A 152 -13.88 1.38 0.93
C SER A 152 -14.38 0.72 2.22
N GLU A 153 -13.62 -0.23 2.76
CA GLU A 153 -13.95 -0.94 4.01
C GLU A 153 -13.27 -0.32 5.25
N VAL A 154 -12.53 0.78 5.07
CA VAL A 154 -11.85 1.46 6.17
C VAL A 154 -12.78 2.50 6.77
N ASP A 155 -13.23 2.28 8.01
CA ASP A 155 -14.11 3.18 8.75
C ASP A 155 -13.37 4.42 9.28
N GLY A 156 -12.06 4.31 9.49
CA GLY A 156 -11.21 5.39 9.99
C GLY A 156 -9.76 4.95 10.16
N PHE A 157 -8.86 5.91 10.32
CA PHE A 157 -7.44 5.61 10.50
C PHE A 157 -6.74 6.67 11.36
N CYS A 158 -5.57 6.30 11.88
CA CYS A 158 -4.61 7.24 12.44
C CYS A 158 -3.19 6.87 12.00
N LEU A 159 -2.31 7.86 11.91
CA LEU A 159 -0.90 7.65 11.64
C LEU A 159 -0.20 7.13 12.90
N GLY A 160 0.68 6.16 12.71
CA GLY A 160 1.37 5.43 13.76
C GLY A 160 0.95 3.97 13.83
N ALA A 161 1.91 3.08 13.99
CA ALA A 161 1.67 1.66 14.26
C ALA A 161 1.69 1.42 15.77
N MET A 162 0.85 0.50 16.24
CA MET A 162 0.90 0.03 17.62
C MET A 162 2.02 -0.99 17.78
N ASP A 163 2.78 -0.88 18.86
CA ASP A 163 3.86 -1.79 19.25
C ASP A 163 3.35 -3.15 19.76
#